data_0006d23ef08151315b2ba7e14c4d71ba
#
_entry.id   0006d23ef08151315b2ba7e14c4d71ba
#
_cell.length_a   1.000
_cell.length_b   1.000
_cell.length_c   1.000
_cell.angle_alpha   90.00
_cell.angle_beta   90.00
_cell.angle_gamma   90.00
#
_symmetry.space_group_name_H-M   'P 1'
#
loop_
_entity.id
_entity.type
_entity.pdbx_description
1 polymer ?
#
loop_
_entity_poly.entity_id
_entity_poly.type
_entity_poly.pdbx_seq_one_letter_code
_entity_poly.pdbx_strand_id
1 'polypeptide(L)'
;VADSAAVELLREVDKMRNTLVSDDELSSAKAKYTGNFVMSLEDPSTIAGFARNIITQDLPEDYYNSFLEKINSVTKEDVKNAAEKYFLTNNTRVFVTGKGSEILDALEGLEYNGEELSIRYFDKFGNETSKPNYTVSADVSAESIVSNYINSIGGRDRLEEVQSIEVTGNANLNMQGQSFVLEFYSLKNNQNQSLATVTAGGMMVQKSVFNKYQGYNEVNGQRIPLTDSELERAIIDSALFSELNYDFSTIELVGTSVVNDEKVYEIKVTDSKTEYYSIESGLKIKEVETTEIEGNQIVVETTVNDYEEIDGVLIPSEINQVTPALPIPGGITIKFSKIKLDVKTSDSDFN
;
A
#
# COMPACT_ATOMS: atom_id res chain seq x y z
N VAL A 1 -0.43 -14.05 14.17
CA VAL A 1 0.98 -13.58 14.03
C VAL A 1 1.22 -12.32 14.85
N ALA A 2 0.36 -11.28 14.75
CA ALA A 2 0.54 -10.03 15.51
C ALA A 2 0.38 -10.25 17.03
N ASP A 3 -0.56 -11.06 17.44
CA ASP A 3 -0.81 -11.52 18.79
C ASP A 3 0.42 -12.20 19.43
N SER A 4 0.93 -13.22 18.75
CA SER A 4 2.09 -13.97 19.21
C SER A 4 3.35 -13.11 19.28
N ALA A 5 3.53 -12.19 18.31
CA ALA A 5 4.65 -11.27 18.29
C ALA A 5 4.60 -10.27 19.46
N ALA A 6 3.41 -9.76 19.81
CA ALA A 6 3.23 -8.85 20.92
C ALA A 6 3.59 -9.51 22.27
N VAL A 7 3.11 -10.72 22.49
CA VAL A 7 3.41 -11.49 23.71
C VAL A 7 4.88 -11.85 23.79
N GLU A 8 5.48 -12.30 22.68
CA GLU A 8 6.89 -12.72 22.65
C GLU A 8 7.83 -11.54 22.90
N LEU A 9 7.50 -10.36 22.37
CA LEU A 9 8.26 -9.14 22.64
C LEU A 9 8.29 -8.83 24.15
N LEU A 10 7.15 -8.93 24.83
CA LEU A 10 7.08 -8.72 26.28
C LEU A 10 7.86 -9.79 27.06
N ARG A 11 7.81 -11.06 26.61
CA ARG A 11 8.58 -12.15 27.21
C ARG A 11 10.09 -11.95 27.08
N GLU A 12 10.58 -11.53 25.91
CA GLU A 12 12.00 -11.29 25.72
C GLU A 12 12.49 -10.09 26.57
N VAL A 13 11.66 -9.04 26.72
CA VAL A 13 11.96 -7.93 27.63
C VAL A 13 12.06 -8.42 29.08
N ASP A 14 11.10 -9.23 29.55
CA ASP A 14 11.13 -9.78 30.91
C ASP A 14 12.30 -10.78 31.10
N LYS A 15 12.64 -11.55 30.09
CA LYS A 15 13.81 -12.46 30.13
C LYS A 15 15.09 -11.66 30.36
N MET A 16 15.30 -10.53 29.67
CA MET A 16 16.45 -9.67 29.89
C MET A 16 16.51 -9.07 31.30
N ARG A 17 15.35 -8.83 31.94
CA ARG A 17 15.26 -8.33 33.32
C ARG A 17 15.53 -9.42 34.36
N ASN A 18 15.13 -10.64 34.08
CA ASN A 18 15.09 -11.70 35.10
C ASN A 18 16.24 -12.71 34.96
N THR A 19 16.86 -12.82 33.77
CA THR A 19 17.93 -13.77 33.51
C THR A 19 19.18 -13.07 32.98
N LEU A 20 20.34 -13.65 33.23
CA LEU A 20 21.58 -13.19 32.62
C LEU A 20 21.60 -13.60 31.12
N VAL A 21 22.08 -12.68 30.29
CA VAL A 21 22.39 -13.00 28.90
C VAL A 21 23.51 -14.03 28.81
N SER A 22 23.55 -14.82 27.73
CA SER A 22 24.64 -15.77 27.51
C SER A 22 25.95 -15.06 27.18
N ASP A 23 27.09 -15.79 27.29
CA ASP A 23 28.40 -15.26 26.90
C ASP A 23 28.45 -14.96 25.40
N ASP A 24 27.80 -15.76 24.58
CA ASP A 24 27.75 -15.59 23.12
C ASP A 24 26.94 -14.34 22.74
N GLU A 25 25.80 -14.10 23.37
CA GLU A 25 24.99 -12.91 23.15
C GLU A 25 25.75 -11.63 23.53
N LEU A 26 26.38 -11.63 24.72
CA LEU A 26 27.13 -10.46 25.18
C LEU A 26 28.37 -10.21 24.29
N SER A 27 29.10 -11.26 23.92
CA SER A 27 30.28 -11.11 23.05
C SER A 27 29.94 -10.64 21.66
N SER A 28 28.83 -11.17 21.08
CA SER A 28 28.30 -10.76 19.78
C SER A 28 27.84 -9.30 19.79
N ALA A 29 27.16 -8.87 20.84
CA ALA A 29 26.75 -7.48 21.02
C ALA A 29 27.96 -6.55 21.11
N LYS A 30 28.97 -6.88 21.95
CA LYS A 30 30.22 -6.11 22.07
C LYS A 30 30.97 -6.01 20.75
N ALA A 31 31.11 -7.12 20.01
CA ALA A 31 31.76 -7.13 18.70
C ALA A 31 31.03 -6.23 17.69
N LYS A 32 29.68 -6.27 17.66
CA LYS A 32 28.87 -5.39 16.81
C LYS A 32 29.06 -3.91 17.15
N TYR A 33 28.96 -3.53 18.42
CA TYR A 33 29.16 -2.15 18.84
C TYR A 33 30.58 -1.64 18.57
N THR A 34 31.60 -2.47 18.84
CA THR A 34 33.00 -2.16 18.56
C THR A 34 33.21 -1.97 17.06
N GLY A 35 32.75 -2.90 16.24
CA GLY A 35 32.88 -2.82 14.78
C GLY A 35 32.18 -1.58 14.20
N ASN A 36 30.93 -1.31 14.58
CA ASN A 36 30.22 -0.13 14.11
C ASN A 36 30.90 1.18 14.53
N PHE A 37 31.41 1.26 15.76
CA PHE A 37 32.15 2.43 16.24
C PHE A 37 33.40 2.67 15.43
N VAL A 38 34.22 1.65 15.24
CA VAL A 38 35.50 1.76 14.48
C VAL A 38 35.22 2.16 13.02
N MET A 39 34.25 1.51 12.36
CA MET A 39 33.86 1.85 10.99
C MET A 39 33.32 3.29 10.88
N SER A 40 32.57 3.78 11.88
CA SER A 40 32.05 5.14 11.88
C SER A 40 33.14 6.23 11.93
N LEU A 41 34.33 5.90 12.42
CA LEU A 41 35.46 6.84 12.47
C LEU A 41 36.11 7.10 11.10
N GLU A 42 35.80 6.31 10.07
CA GLU A 42 36.25 6.53 8.69
C GLU A 42 35.59 7.79 8.06
N ASP A 43 34.44 8.21 8.58
CA ASP A 43 33.72 9.39 8.10
C ASP A 43 34.09 10.64 8.93
N PRO A 44 34.75 11.66 8.33
CA PRO A 44 35.11 12.90 9.02
C PRO A 44 33.89 13.65 9.61
N SER A 45 32.70 13.50 9.04
CA SER A 45 31.49 14.11 9.56
C SER A 45 31.07 13.52 10.91
N THR A 46 31.31 12.23 11.12
CA THR A 46 31.10 11.54 12.40
C THR A 46 32.00 12.12 13.49
N ILE A 47 33.30 12.33 13.19
CA ILE A 47 34.27 12.92 14.14
C ILE A 47 33.84 14.35 14.52
N ALA A 48 33.43 15.16 13.54
CA ALA A 48 32.91 16.49 13.79
C ALA A 48 31.61 16.44 14.64
N GLY A 49 30.75 15.45 14.38
CA GLY A 49 29.56 15.15 15.18
C GLY A 49 29.88 14.82 16.64
N PHE A 50 30.90 14.02 16.89
CA PHE A 50 31.37 13.69 18.25
C PHE A 50 31.86 14.93 19.00
N ALA A 51 32.66 15.77 18.36
CA ALA A 51 33.12 17.03 18.94
C ALA A 51 31.93 17.96 19.29
N ARG A 52 30.96 18.08 18.40
CA ARG A 52 29.73 18.84 18.66
C ARG A 52 28.95 18.26 19.85
N ASN A 53 28.77 16.95 19.91
CA ASN A 53 27.99 16.29 20.97
C ASN A 53 28.64 16.47 22.35
N ILE A 54 29.96 16.43 22.44
CA ILE A 54 30.69 16.72 23.69
C ILE A 54 30.24 18.09 24.23
N ILE A 55 30.20 19.10 23.36
CA ILE A 55 29.86 20.48 23.74
C ILE A 55 28.35 20.62 24.01
N THR A 56 27.50 20.12 23.12
CA THR A 56 26.03 20.38 23.18
C THR A 56 25.31 19.53 24.23
N GLN A 57 25.89 18.39 24.62
CA GLN A 57 25.32 17.46 25.59
C GLN A 57 26.10 17.41 26.90
N ASP A 58 27.07 18.31 27.08
CA ASP A 58 27.91 18.41 28.27
C ASP A 58 28.56 17.06 28.64
N LEU A 59 29.10 16.36 27.62
CA LEU A 59 29.77 15.10 27.83
C LEU A 59 31.24 15.31 28.28
N PRO A 60 31.82 14.35 29.01
CA PRO A 60 33.25 14.38 29.31
C PRO A 60 34.10 14.44 28.01
N GLU A 61 35.22 15.17 28.02
CA GLU A 61 36.09 15.33 26.85
C GLU A 61 36.60 13.99 26.31
N ASP A 62 36.80 13.00 27.20
CA ASP A 62 37.25 11.65 26.88
C ASP A 62 36.14 10.65 26.56
N TYR A 63 34.88 11.12 26.46
CA TYR A 63 33.70 10.26 26.31
C TYR A 63 33.85 9.24 25.18
N TYR A 64 34.21 9.70 23.98
CA TYR A 64 34.41 8.83 22.82
C TYR A 64 35.74 8.07 22.86
N ASN A 65 36.79 8.62 23.47
CA ASN A 65 38.07 7.93 23.63
C ASN A 65 37.96 6.71 24.55
N SER A 66 37.15 6.80 25.61
CA SER A 66 36.89 5.72 26.56
C SER A 66 35.75 4.76 26.15
N PHE A 67 35.12 4.99 24.99
CA PHE A 67 33.90 4.26 24.57
C PHE A 67 34.18 2.75 24.43
N LEU A 68 35.25 2.36 23.74
CA LEU A 68 35.56 0.94 23.51
C LEU A 68 35.93 0.23 24.82
N GLU A 69 36.65 0.90 25.73
CA GLU A 69 36.97 0.36 27.04
C GLU A 69 35.69 0.12 27.85
N LYS A 70 34.78 1.10 27.88
CA LYS A 70 33.49 0.99 28.56
C LYS A 70 32.63 -0.13 28.00
N ILE A 71 32.48 -0.25 26.67
CA ILE A 71 31.74 -1.33 26.04
C ILE A 71 32.36 -2.70 26.37
N ASN A 72 33.65 -2.84 26.30
CA ASN A 72 34.34 -4.10 26.60
C ASN A 72 34.27 -4.48 28.10
N SER A 73 34.17 -3.52 29.00
CA SER A 73 34.05 -3.76 30.45
C SER A 73 32.66 -4.20 30.90
N VAL A 74 31.61 -4.02 30.06
CA VAL A 74 30.23 -4.39 30.42
C VAL A 74 30.11 -5.86 30.77
N THR A 75 29.52 -6.19 31.89
CA THR A 75 29.28 -7.55 32.36
C THR A 75 27.82 -7.99 32.06
N LYS A 76 27.53 -9.28 32.21
CA LYS A 76 26.14 -9.79 32.12
C LYS A 76 25.25 -9.21 33.20
N GLU A 77 25.81 -8.98 34.38
CA GLU A 77 25.16 -8.36 35.50
C GLU A 77 24.82 -6.90 35.21
N ASP A 78 25.69 -6.15 34.54
CA ASP A 78 25.42 -4.78 34.13
C ASP A 78 24.25 -4.72 33.14
N VAL A 79 24.19 -5.64 32.19
CA VAL A 79 23.06 -5.75 31.24
C VAL A 79 21.76 -6.01 31.99
N LYS A 80 21.74 -6.98 32.90
CA LYS A 80 20.56 -7.30 33.71
C LYS A 80 20.13 -6.11 34.57
N ASN A 81 21.06 -5.49 35.29
CA ASN A 81 20.77 -4.33 36.15
C ASN A 81 20.21 -3.15 35.33
N ALA A 82 20.75 -2.93 34.13
CA ALA A 82 20.23 -1.91 33.23
C ALA A 82 18.80 -2.26 32.75
N ALA A 83 18.56 -3.53 32.39
CA ALA A 83 17.23 -4.00 31.98
C ALA A 83 16.21 -3.88 33.12
N GLU A 84 16.55 -4.28 34.34
CA GLU A 84 15.69 -4.10 35.52
C GLU A 84 15.32 -2.64 35.77
N LYS A 85 16.27 -1.73 35.57
CA LYS A 85 16.10 -0.30 35.80
C LYS A 85 15.27 0.41 34.73
N TYR A 86 15.48 0.06 33.46
CA TYR A 86 14.96 0.85 32.34
C TYR A 86 13.81 0.18 31.56
N PHE A 87 13.71 -1.15 31.59
CA PHE A 87 12.62 -1.88 30.95
C PHE A 87 11.46 -2.04 31.95
N LEU A 88 10.56 -1.07 31.94
CA LEU A 88 9.43 -1.06 32.87
C LEU A 88 8.24 -1.80 32.25
N THR A 89 8.21 -3.13 32.33
CA THR A 89 7.17 -3.99 31.72
C THR A 89 5.75 -3.58 32.15
N ASN A 90 5.56 -3.15 33.38
CA ASN A 90 4.26 -2.66 33.91
C ASN A 90 3.83 -1.31 33.27
N ASN A 91 4.71 -0.61 32.57
CA ASN A 91 4.43 0.65 31.88
C ASN A 91 4.82 0.60 30.41
N THR A 92 5.05 -0.57 29.88
CA THR A 92 5.34 -0.78 28.45
C THR A 92 4.05 -0.63 27.63
N ARG A 93 4.16 -0.03 26.45
CA ARG A 93 3.10 0.04 25.45
C ARG A 93 3.57 -0.63 24.19
N VAL A 94 2.79 -1.58 23.69
CA VAL A 94 3.03 -2.24 22.40
C VAL A 94 2.15 -1.56 21.37
N PHE A 95 2.76 -0.93 20.38
CA PHE A 95 2.06 -0.33 19.24
C PHE A 95 1.99 -1.34 18.11
N VAL A 96 0.77 -1.61 17.65
CA VAL A 96 0.52 -2.50 16.52
C VAL A 96 -0.13 -1.68 15.41
N THR A 97 0.43 -1.76 14.21
CA THR A 97 -0.14 -1.18 12.99
C THR A 97 -0.40 -2.30 11.99
N GLY A 98 -1.55 -2.27 11.35
CA GLY A 98 -1.92 -3.31 10.38
C GLY A 98 -3.39 -3.19 9.99
N LYS A 99 -3.84 -4.13 9.16
CA LYS A 99 -5.24 -4.22 8.74
C LYS A 99 -6.10 -4.72 9.90
N GLY A 100 -6.86 -3.81 10.51
CA GLY A 100 -7.62 -4.07 11.74
C GLY A 100 -8.58 -5.24 11.60
N SER A 101 -9.24 -5.41 10.45
CA SER A 101 -10.15 -6.54 10.18
C SER A 101 -9.48 -7.93 10.26
N GLU A 102 -8.15 -8.00 10.08
CA GLU A 102 -7.41 -9.26 10.11
C GLU A 102 -6.74 -9.55 11.47
N ILE A 103 -6.41 -8.49 12.22
CA ILE A 103 -5.57 -8.64 13.42
C ILE A 103 -6.31 -8.39 14.73
N LEU A 104 -7.44 -7.66 14.70
CA LEU A 104 -8.09 -7.19 15.92
C LEU A 104 -8.59 -8.32 16.80
N ASP A 105 -9.30 -9.30 16.23
CA ASP A 105 -9.85 -10.43 16.99
C ASP A 105 -8.73 -11.27 17.66
N ALA A 106 -7.56 -11.37 17.03
CA ALA A 106 -6.41 -12.06 17.59
C ALA A 106 -5.69 -11.26 18.69
N LEU A 107 -5.83 -9.94 18.70
CA LEU A 107 -5.24 -9.08 19.72
C LEU A 107 -6.15 -8.91 20.96
N GLU A 108 -7.46 -9.04 20.76
CA GLU A 108 -8.41 -8.96 21.87
C GLU A 108 -8.31 -10.19 22.78
N GLY A 109 -8.37 -9.93 24.08
CA GLY A 109 -8.23 -11.00 25.08
C GLY A 109 -6.80 -11.55 25.25
N LEU A 110 -5.78 -10.87 24.68
CA LEU A 110 -4.40 -11.25 24.95
C LEU A 110 -4.08 -11.10 26.44
N GLU A 111 -3.51 -12.15 26.99
CA GLU A 111 -3.03 -12.18 28.38
C GLU A 111 -1.51 -12.18 28.43
N TYR A 112 -0.98 -11.42 29.37
CA TYR A 112 0.43 -11.43 29.72
C TYR A 112 0.60 -11.50 31.24
N ASN A 113 1.35 -12.50 31.73
CA ASN A 113 1.53 -12.76 33.17
C ASN A 113 0.23 -12.94 33.96
N GLY A 114 -0.85 -13.45 33.32
CA GLY A 114 -2.16 -13.67 33.92
C GLY A 114 -3.05 -12.42 34.00
N GLU A 115 -2.66 -11.34 33.36
CA GLU A 115 -3.45 -10.13 33.22
C GLU A 115 -3.80 -9.89 31.76
N GLU A 116 -5.07 -9.55 31.48
CA GLU A 116 -5.53 -9.16 30.14
C GLU A 116 -4.95 -7.81 29.76
N LEU A 117 -4.40 -7.73 28.53
CA LEU A 117 -3.83 -6.48 28.00
C LEU A 117 -4.95 -5.58 27.49
N SER A 118 -5.04 -4.37 28.05
CA SER A 118 -6.01 -3.39 27.59
C SER A 118 -5.62 -2.81 26.23
N ILE A 119 -6.57 -2.78 25.28
CA ILE A 119 -6.36 -2.22 23.96
C ILE A 119 -6.94 -0.81 23.89
N ARG A 120 -6.21 0.09 23.24
CA ARG A 120 -6.68 1.42 22.85
C ARG A 120 -6.55 1.56 21.34
N TYR A 121 -7.54 2.20 20.73
CA TYR A 121 -7.63 2.36 19.29
C TYR A 121 -7.30 3.79 18.89
N PHE A 122 -6.53 3.94 17.82
CA PHE A 122 -6.11 5.23 17.30
C PHE A 122 -6.31 5.27 15.79
N ASP A 123 -6.65 6.44 15.27
CA ASP A 123 -6.67 6.69 13.84
C ASP A 123 -5.23 6.88 13.28
N LYS A 124 -5.11 7.06 11.97
CA LYS A 124 -3.82 7.28 11.30
C LYS A 124 -3.10 8.57 11.71
N PHE A 125 -3.79 9.48 12.40
CA PHE A 125 -3.23 10.73 12.93
C PHE A 125 -2.84 10.64 14.40
N GLY A 126 -3.12 9.51 15.04
CA GLY A 126 -2.84 9.29 16.47
C GLY A 126 -3.93 9.81 17.40
N ASN A 127 -5.12 10.14 16.89
CA ASN A 127 -6.25 10.49 17.74
C ASN A 127 -6.91 9.21 18.25
N GLU A 128 -7.27 9.20 19.54
CA GLU A 128 -7.98 8.06 20.13
C GLU A 128 -9.40 7.95 19.54
N THR A 129 -9.78 6.74 19.19
CA THR A 129 -11.09 6.42 18.57
C THR A 129 -11.76 5.24 19.29
N SER A 130 -13.02 4.99 18.99
CA SER A 130 -13.70 3.78 19.43
C SER A 130 -13.22 2.55 18.68
N LYS A 131 -13.47 1.34 19.25
CA LYS A 131 -13.21 0.06 18.58
C LYS A 131 -13.82 0.08 17.16
N PRO A 132 -13.03 -0.18 16.12
CA PRO A 132 -13.55 -0.31 14.77
C PRO A 132 -14.51 -1.50 14.68
N ASN A 133 -15.62 -1.32 13.98
CA ASN A 133 -16.57 -2.39 13.68
C ASN A 133 -16.43 -2.79 12.22
N TYR A 134 -15.97 -4.01 11.98
CA TYR A 134 -15.79 -4.60 10.65
C TYR A 134 -16.92 -5.57 10.28
N THR A 135 -17.96 -5.71 11.11
CA THR A 135 -19.05 -6.63 10.85
C THR A 135 -19.92 -6.13 9.70
N VAL A 136 -20.23 -7.01 8.78
CA VAL A 136 -21.18 -6.77 7.69
C VAL A 136 -22.53 -7.30 8.12
N SER A 137 -23.60 -6.56 7.78
CA SER A 137 -24.97 -7.01 8.02
C SER A 137 -25.26 -8.28 7.21
N ALA A 138 -26.02 -9.23 7.78
CA ALA A 138 -26.26 -10.54 7.16
C ALA A 138 -27.04 -10.47 5.83
N ASP A 139 -27.70 -9.36 5.55
CA ASP A 139 -28.44 -9.07 4.32
C ASP A 139 -27.57 -8.45 3.21
N VAL A 140 -26.31 -8.15 3.48
CA VAL A 140 -25.37 -7.58 2.51
C VAL A 140 -24.52 -8.69 1.89
N SER A 141 -24.47 -8.71 0.55
CA SER A 141 -23.66 -9.63 -0.25
C SER A 141 -22.78 -8.88 -1.23
N ALA A 142 -21.75 -9.53 -1.77
CA ALA A 142 -20.91 -8.97 -2.83
C ALA A 142 -21.76 -8.52 -4.03
N GLU A 143 -22.76 -9.32 -4.42
CA GLU A 143 -23.68 -9.00 -5.50
C GLU A 143 -24.49 -7.72 -5.21
N SER A 144 -25.01 -7.56 -3.98
CA SER A 144 -25.77 -6.36 -3.60
C SER A 144 -24.92 -5.10 -3.60
N ILE A 145 -23.64 -5.19 -3.18
CA ILE A 145 -22.69 -4.07 -3.17
C ILE A 145 -22.36 -3.64 -4.60
N VAL A 146 -21.97 -4.58 -5.46
CA VAL A 146 -21.64 -4.29 -6.86
C VAL A 146 -22.87 -3.80 -7.64
N SER A 147 -24.05 -4.37 -7.37
CA SER A 147 -25.30 -3.87 -7.96
C SER A 147 -25.61 -2.44 -7.54
N ASN A 148 -25.34 -2.09 -6.28
CA ASN A 148 -25.50 -0.71 -5.81
C ASN A 148 -24.50 0.23 -6.50
N TYR A 149 -23.25 -0.18 -6.69
CA TYR A 149 -22.26 0.58 -7.47
C TYR A 149 -22.72 0.80 -8.90
N ILE A 150 -23.14 -0.26 -9.61
CA ILE A 150 -23.68 -0.17 -10.98
C ILE A 150 -24.83 0.85 -11.05
N ASN A 151 -25.75 0.81 -10.08
CA ASN A 151 -26.86 1.76 -10.01
C ASN A 151 -26.36 3.19 -9.75
N SER A 152 -25.36 3.36 -8.89
CA SER A 152 -24.80 4.67 -8.53
C SER A 152 -24.07 5.34 -9.70
N ILE A 153 -23.47 4.56 -10.62
CA ILE A 153 -22.73 5.10 -11.76
C ILE A 153 -23.58 5.26 -13.05
N GLY A 154 -24.88 5.00 -13.01
CA GLY A 154 -25.78 5.24 -14.14
C GLY A 154 -26.79 4.15 -14.41
N GLY A 155 -26.68 3.00 -13.72
CA GLY A 155 -27.57 1.84 -13.88
C GLY A 155 -27.22 0.94 -15.06
N ARG A 156 -27.53 -0.34 -14.90
CA ARG A 156 -27.16 -1.40 -15.86
C ARG A 156 -27.54 -1.06 -17.30
N ASP A 157 -28.79 -0.66 -17.54
CA ASP A 157 -29.30 -0.40 -18.88
C ASP A 157 -28.47 0.69 -19.60
N ARG A 158 -28.17 1.80 -18.87
CA ARG A 158 -27.36 2.89 -19.45
C ARG A 158 -25.91 2.48 -19.69
N LEU A 159 -25.30 1.70 -18.79
CA LEU A 159 -23.93 1.23 -18.93
C LEU A 159 -23.78 0.26 -20.12
N GLU A 160 -24.77 -0.63 -20.35
CA GLU A 160 -24.80 -1.57 -21.48
C GLU A 160 -24.99 -0.87 -22.85
N GLU A 161 -25.57 0.34 -22.86
CA GLU A 161 -25.70 1.16 -24.09
C GLU A 161 -24.36 1.81 -24.53
N VAL A 162 -23.41 2.00 -23.61
CA VAL A 162 -22.13 2.66 -23.91
C VAL A 162 -21.32 1.85 -24.92
N GLN A 163 -20.93 2.47 -26.05
CA GLN A 163 -20.19 1.82 -27.11
C GLN A 163 -18.68 1.97 -26.98
N SER A 164 -18.23 3.08 -26.38
CA SER A 164 -16.79 3.36 -26.19
C SER A 164 -16.58 4.42 -25.11
N ILE A 165 -15.38 4.42 -24.54
CA ILE A 165 -14.91 5.43 -23.59
C ILE A 165 -13.54 5.93 -24.07
N GLU A 166 -13.44 7.22 -24.36
CA GLU A 166 -12.19 7.92 -24.65
C GLU A 166 -11.82 8.83 -23.46
N VAL A 167 -10.61 8.66 -22.93
CA VAL A 167 -10.12 9.45 -21.80
C VAL A 167 -8.77 10.05 -22.12
N THR A 168 -8.59 11.34 -21.82
CA THR A 168 -7.30 12.03 -21.84
C THR A 168 -7.04 12.64 -20.47
N GLY A 169 -5.84 12.47 -19.95
CA GLY A 169 -5.46 12.98 -18.63
C GLY A 169 -4.00 13.34 -18.55
N ASN A 170 -3.60 13.89 -17.43
CA ASN A 170 -2.21 14.22 -17.14
C ASN A 170 -1.87 13.97 -15.66
N ALA A 171 -0.58 13.78 -15.41
CA ALA A 171 -0.03 13.77 -14.06
C ALA A 171 1.25 14.59 -14.01
N ASN A 172 1.44 15.31 -12.92
CA ASN A 172 2.66 16.05 -12.65
C ASN A 172 3.57 15.22 -11.73
N LEU A 173 4.76 14.91 -12.21
CA LEU A 173 5.78 14.20 -11.45
C LEU A 173 6.89 15.16 -11.03
N ASN A 174 7.26 15.10 -9.75
CA ASN A 174 8.43 15.79 -9.24
C ASN A 174 9.50 14.76 -8.86
N MET A 175 10.53 14.65 -9.68
CA MET A 175 11.65 13.75 -9.43
C MET A 175 12.96 14.52 -9.37
N GLN A 176 13.72 14.39 -8.29
CA GLN A 176 15.04 15.02 -8.10
C GLN A 176 15.04 16.53 -8.35
N GLY A 177 13.93 17.22 -8.01
CA GLY A 177 13.80 18.68 -8.19
C GLY A 177 13.42 19.12 -9.62
N GLN A 178 13.14 18.19 -10.51
CA GLN A 178 12.60 18.47 -11.86
C GLN A 178 11.14 18.06 -11.93
N SER A 179 10.31 18.89 -12.57
CA SER A 179 8.90 18.59 -12.84
C SER A 179 8.75 18.04 -14.25
N PHE A 180 8.06 16.90 -14.33
CA PHE A 180 7.69 16.27 -15.60
C PHE A 180 6.17 16.18 -15.69
N VAL A 181 5.63 16.38 -16.88
CA VAL A 181 4.22 16.12 -17.16
C VAL A 181 4.13 14.83 -17.94
N LEU A 182 3.38 13.87 -17.39
CA LEU A 182 2.94 12.69 -18.14
C LEU A 182 1.55 12.96 -18.69
N GLU A 183 1.35 12.64 -19.95
CA GLU A 183 0.05 12.71 -20.62
C GLU A 183 -0.44 11.28 -20.85
N PHE A 184 -1.69 11.04 -20.48
CA PHE A 184 -2.35 9.74 -20.59
C PHE A 184 -3.46 9.84 -21.61
N TYR A 185 -3.54 8.85 -22.46
CA TYR A 185 -4.67 8.64 -23.36
C TYR A 185 -5.13 7.19 -23.27
N SER A 186 -6.44 6.98 -23.19
CA SER A 186 -7.06 5.67 -23.21
C SER A 186 -8.30 5.68 -24.11
N LEU A 187 -8.45 4.65 -24.91
CA LEU A 187 -9.63 4.38 -25.72
C LEU A 187 -10.02 2.91 -25.53
N LYS A 188 -11.27 2.67 -25.15
CA LYS A 188 -11.85 1.34 -25.05
C LYS A 188 -13.18 1.30 -25.80
N ASN A 189 -13.57 0.14 -26.29
CA ASN A 189 -14.87 -0.07 -26.91
C ASN A 189 -15.57 -1.34 -26.39
N ASN A 190 -16.86 -1.46 -26.68
CA ASN A 190 -17.69 -2.59 -26.29
C ASN A 190 -17.40 -3.90 -27.05
N GLN A 191 -16.38 -3.92 -27.91
CA GLN A 191 -15.90 -5.10 -28.62
C GLN A 191 -14.65 -5.71 -27.96
N ASN A 192 -14.33 -5.35 -26.73
CA ASN A 192 -13.12 -5.75 -26.00
C ASN A 192 -11.84 -5.36 -26.75
N GLN A 193 -11.77 -4.11 -27.19
CA GLN A 193 -10.57 -3.52 -27.77
C GLN A 193 -10.14 -2.35 -26.89
N SER A 194 -8.84 -2.23 -26.63
CA SER A 194 -8.28 -1.16 -25.84
C SER A 194 -6.96 -0.64 -26.40
N LEU A 195 -6.76 0.66 -26.29
CA LEU A 195 -5.52 1.37 -26.55
C LEU A 195 -5.25 2.27 -25.36
N ALA A 196 -4.04 2.22 -24.82
CA ALA A 196 -3.57 3.17 -23.83
C ALA A 196 -2.18 3.67 -24.21
N THR A 197 -1.93 4.97 -24.03
CA THR A 197 -0.61 5.56 -24.25
C THR A 197 -0.23 6.47 -23.08
N VAL A 198 1.07 6.51 -22.81
CA VAL A 198 1.69 7.47 -21.89
C VAL A 198 2.77 8.21 -22.65
N THR A 199 2.71 9.54 -22.64
CA THR A 199 3.73 10.41 -23.24
C THR A 199 4.37 11.30 -22.17
N ALA A 200 5.64 11.64 -22.38
CA ALA A 200 6.40 12.55 -21.54
C ALA A 200 7.13 13.55 -22.43
N GLY A 201 6.83 14.84 -22.28
CA GLY A 201 7.44 15.89 -23.11
C GLY A 201 7.18 15.72 -24.60
N GLY A 202 6.03 15.17 -24.99
CA GLY A 202 5.64 14.90 -26.36
C GLY A 202 6.25 13.61 -26.98
N MET A 203 7.04 12.86 -26.21
CA MET A 203 7.56 11.55 -26.64
C MET A 203 6.74 10.42 -26.02
N MET A 204 6.35 9.44 -26.83
CA MET A 204 5.65 8.26 -26.35
C MET A 204 6.62 7.37 -25.57
N VAL A 205 6.32 7.17 -24.27
CA VAL A 205 7.09 6.29 -23.36
C VAL A 205 6.52 4.90 -23.30
N GLN A 206 5.19 4.79 -23.40
CA GLN A 206 4.50 3.51 -23.35
C GLN A 206 3.26 3.54 -24.25
N LYS A 207 3.01 2.46 -24.95
CA LYS A 207 1.76 2.17 -25.64
C LYS A 207 1.36 0.75 -25.35
N SER A 208 0.09 0.53 -24.99
CA SER A 208 -0.50 -0.80 -24.79
C SER A 208 -1.69 -0.92 -25.73
N VAL A 209 -1.75 -1.99 -26.48
CA VAL A 209 -2.82 -2.28 -27.43
C VAL A 209 -3.35 -3.68 -27.20
N PHE A 210 -4.66 -3.80 -27.14
CA PHE A 210 -5.34 -5.10 -27.15
C PHE A 210 -6.49 -5.07 -28.15
N ASN A 211 -6.53 -6.08 -29.03
CA ASN A 211 -7.53 -6.22 -30.06
C ASN A 211 -8.15 -7.62 -30.01
N LYS A 212 -9.11 -7.83 -29.12
CA LYS A 212 -9.90 -9.08 -28.95
C LYS A 212 -9.09 -10.37 -28.71
N TYR A 213 -8.06 -10.61 -29.51
CA TYR A 213 -7.34 -11.90 -29.55
C TYR A 213 -5.83 -11.76 -29.43
N GLN A 214 -5.32 -10.56 -29.62
CA GLN A 214 -3.89 -10.27 -29.59
C GLN A 214 -3.63 -8.88 -29.02
N GLY A 215 -2.42 -8.68 -28.53
CA GLY A 215 -2.03 -7.39 -28.01
C GLY A 215 -0.53 -7.29 -27.91
N TYR A 216 -0.07 -6.08 -27.64
CA TYR A 216 1.33 -5.80 -27.39
C TYR A 216 1.49 -4.62 -26.47
N ASN A 217 2.61 -4.60 -25.75
CA ASN A 217 3.14 -3.42 -25.08
C ASN A 217 4.29 -2.87 -25.93
N GLU A 218 4.35 -1.56 -26.09
CA GLU A 218 5.47 -0.87 -26.73
C GLU A 218 6.10 0.08 -25.71
N VAL A 219 7.38 -0.14 -25.41
CA VAL A 219 8.17 0.69 -24.48
C VAL A 219 9.39 1.20 -25.23
N ASN A 220 9.59 2.51 -25.26
CA ASN A 220 10.69 3.15 -26.00
C ASN A 220 10.79 2.71 -27.47
N GLY A 221 9.66 2.48 -28.13
CA GLY A 221 9.58 2.07 -29.53
C GLY A 221 9.80 0.57 -29.76
N GLN A 222 10.03 -0.22 -28.73
CA GLN A 222 10.15 -1.67 -28.84
C GLN A 222 8.82 -2.34 -28.52
N ARG A 223 8.26 -3.08 -29.49
CA ARG A 223 7.02 -3.85 -29.31
C ARG A 223 7.30 -5.22 -28.73
N ILE A 224 6.56 -5.54 -27.67
CA ILE A 224 6.61 -6.83 -26.95
C ILE A 224 5.19 -7.41 -27.01
N PRO A 225 4.97 -8.53 -27.70
CA PRO A 225 3.66 -9.18 -27.70
C PRO A 225 3.24 -9.59 -26.29
N LEU A 226 1.94 -9.54 -26.00
CA LEU A 226 1.38 -10.03 -24.75
C LEU A 226 1.53 -11.56 -24.67
N THR A 227 1.89 -12.05 -23.50
CA THR A 227 1.88 -13.48 -23.16
C THR A 227 0.45 -13.98 -22.99
N ASP A 228 0.24 -15.30 -22.94
CA ASP A 228 -1.09 -15.89 -22.77
C ASP A 228 -1.78 -15.38 -21.50
N SER A 229 -1.06 -15.29 -20.38
CA SER A 229 -1.60 -14.77 -19.11
C SER A 229 -1.94 -13.27 -19.18
N GLU A 230 -1.14 -12.48 -19.89
CA GLU A 230 -1.43 -11.07 -20.14
C GLU A 230 -2.63 -10.87 -21.06
N LEU A 231 -2.83 -11.77 -22.05
CA LEU A 231 -4.01 -11.76 -22.93
C LEU A 231 -5.29 -12.07 -22.17
N GLU A 232 -5.28 -13.10 -21.30
CA GLU A 232 -6.43 -13.42 -20.44
C GLU A 232 -6.83 -12.21 -19.58
N ARG A 233 -5.85 -11.53 -19.00
CA ARG A 233 -6.07 -10.32 -18.22
C ARG A 233 -6.58 -9.16 -19.08
N ALA A 234 -5.97 -8.94 -20.26
CA ALA A 234 -6.38 -7.86 -21.18
C ALA A 234 -7.84 -8.00 -21.63
N ILE A 235 -8.38 -9.21 -21.72
CA ILE A 235 -9.80 -9.45 -22.01
C ILE A 235 -10.68 -8.82 -20.91
N ILE A 236 -10.33 -9.02 -19.65
CA ILE A 236 -11.07 -8.47 -18.51
C ILE A 236 -10.89 -6.96 -18.46
N ASP A 237 -9.67 -6.47 -18.57
CA ASP A 237 -9.33 -5.06 -18.47
C ASP A 237 -9.84 -4.21 -19.63
N SER A 238 -10.11 -4.81 -20.78
CA SER A 238 -10.69 -4.12 -21.96
C SER A 238 -12.19 -3.85 -21.83
N ALA A 239 -12.88 -4.51 -20.90
CA ALA A 239 -14.28 -4.24 -20.65
C ALA A 239 -14.49 -2.77 -20.27
N LEU A 240 -15.58 -2.15 -20.75
CA LEU A 240 -15.92 -0.77 -20.40
C LEU A 240 -16.30 -0.65 -18.91
N PHE A 241 -17.08 -1.60 -18.44
CA PHE A 241 -17.53 -1.75 -17.06
C PHE A 241 -17.42 -3.23 -16.68
N SER A 242 -16.32 -3.63 -16.10
CA SER A 242 -16.02 -5.04 -15.77
C SER A 242 -17.04 -5.62 -14.78
N GLU A 243 -17.57 -4.78 -13.90
CA GLU A 243 -18.54 -5.13 -12.86
C GLU A 243 -19.87 -5.68 -13.41
N LEU A 244 -20.22 -5.34 -14.65
CA LEU A 244 -21.41 -5.88 -15.32
C LEU A 244 -21.32 -7.39 -15.59
N ASN A 245 -20.08 -7.91 -15.65
CA ASN A 245 -19.78 -9.29 -16.04
C ASN A 245 -19.22 -10.13 -14.90
N TYR A 246 -19.29 -9.65 -13.66
CA TYR A 246 -18.76 -10.37 -12.50
C TYR A 246 -19.52 -11.68 -12.25
N ASP A 247 -18.76 -12.75 -12.01
CA ASP A 247 -19.29 -14.03 -11.54
C ASP A 247 -19.31 -14.05 -10.01
N PHE A 248 -20.45 -13.75 -9.43
CA PHE A 248 -20.62 -13.69 -7.97
C PHE A 248 -20.48 -15.05 -7.27
N SER A 249 -20.36 -16.16 -8.01
CA SER A 249 -20.02 -17.45 -7.39
C SER A 249 -18.56 -17.55 -6.95
N THR A 250 -17.69 -16.71 -7.48
CA THR A 250 -16.24 -16.68 -7.20
C THR A 250 -15.79 -15.47 -6.39
N ILE A 251 -16.66 -14.46 -6.25
CA ILE A 251 -16.36 -13.20 -5.57
C ILE A 251 -16.69 -13.31 -4.09
N GLU A 252 -15.77 -12.88 -3.24
CA GLU A 252 -15.89 -12.94 -1.79
C GLU A 252 -16.08 -11.54 -1.18
N LEU A 253 -17.10 -11.39 -0.32
CA LEU A 253 -17.23 -10.24 0.57
C LEU A 253 -16.35 -10.49 1.80
N VAL A 254 -15.19 -9.83 1.84
CA VAL A 254 -14.21 -9.98 2.93
C VAL A 254 -14.71 -9.33 4.22
N GLY A 255 -15.34 -8.16 4.13
CA GLY A 255 -15.81 -7.41 5.29
C GLY A 255 -15.93 -5.93 5.03
N THR A 256 -15.76 -5.13 6.09
CA THR A 256 -15.67 -3.68 5.99
C THR A 256 -14.26 -3.20 6.34
N SER A 257 -13.86 -2.06 5.79
CA SER A 257 -12.58 -1.43 6.03
C SER A 257 -12.75 0.10 6.06
N VAL A 258 -11.65 0.84 6.17
CA VAL A 258 -11.64 2.30 6.10
C VAL A 258 -10.60 2.73 5.06
N VAL A 259 -11.02 3.51 4.07
CA VAL A 259 -10.17 4.10 3.04
C VAL A 259 -10.37 5.61 3.08
N ASN A 260 -9.31 6.39 3.29
CA ASN A 260 -9.36 7.87 3.38
C ASN A 260 -10.43 8.41 4.35
N ASP A 261 -10.56 7.78 5.53
CA ASP A 261 -11.52 8.09 6.60
C ASP A 261 -12.99 7.73 6.25
N GLU A 262 -13.24 7.10 5.11
CA GLU A 262 -14.53 6.63 4.68
C GLU A 262 -14.68 5.12 4.92
N LYS A 263 -15.83 4.69 5.45
CA LYS A 263 -16.16 3.26 5.62
C LYS A 263 -16.50 2.65 4.27
N VAL A 264 -15.87 1.52 3.98
CA VAL A 264 -16.04 0.80 2.72
C VAL A 264 -16.31 -0.68 2.95
N TYR A 265 -17.01 -1.30 2.01
CA TYR A 265 -17.00 -2.74 1.85
C TYR A 265 -15.76 -3.17 1.09
N GLU A 266 -15.17 -4.28 1.49
CA GLU A 266 -14.03 -4.91 0.85
C GLU A 266 -14.47 -6.18 0.14
N ILE A 267 -14.27 -6.22 -1.18
CA ILE A 267 -14.63 -7.34 -2.05
C ILE A 267 -13.38 -7.88 -2.72
N LYS A 268 -13.10 -9.16 -2.51
CA LYS A 268 -12.08 -9.90 -3.25
C LYS A 268 -12.68 -10.42 -4.54
N VAL A 269 -12.33 -9.79 -5.66
CA VAL A 269 -12.83 -10.14 -7.00
C VAL A 269 -12.09 -11.34 -7.58
N THR A 270 -10.75 -11.38 -7.39
CA THR A 270 -9.88 -12.51 -7.74
C THR A 270 -8.81 -12.65 -6.66
N ASP A 271 -7.95 -13.69 -6.76
CA ASP A 271 -6.81 -13.83 -5.85
C ASP A 271 -5.81 -12.67 -5.95
N SER A 272 -5.81 -11.95 -7.07
CA SER A 272 -4.91 -10.81 -7.34
C SER A 272 -5.61 -9.45 -7.26
N LYS A 273 -6.96 -9.39 -7.14
CA LYS A 273 -7.71 -8.12 -7.21
C LYS A 273 -8.72 -7.99 -6.08
N THR A 274 -8.61 -6.89 -5.34
CA THR A 274 -9.55 -6.48 -4.28
C THR A 274 -10.06 -5.07 -4.56
N GLU A 275 -11.36 -4.87 -4.42
CA GLU A 275 -12.04 -3.60 -4.63
C GLU A 275 -12.74 -3.14 -3.35
N TYR A 276 -12.81 -1.82 -3.18
CA TYR A 276 -13.36 -1.16 -2.01
C TYR A 276 -14.46 -0.20 -2.42
N TYR A 277 -15.68 -0.43 -1.91
CA TYR A 277 -16.89 0.31 -2.24
C TYR A 277 -17.39 1.10 -1.03
N SER A 278 -17.64 2.38 -1.20
CA SER A 278 -18.20 3.24 -0.17
C SER A 278 -19.52 2.71 0.34
N ILE A 279 -19.70 2.65 1.66
CA ILE A 279 -20.98 2.29 2.29
C ILE A 279 -21.99 3.42 2.12
N GLU A 280 -21.53 4.67 2.08
CA GLU A 280 -22.38 5.85 2.00
C GLU A 280 -22.80 6.16 0.57
N SER A 281 -21.85 6.25 -0.36
CA SER A 281 -22.12 6.65 -1.74
C SER A 281 -22.41 5.48 -2.69
N GLY A 282 -22.01 4.27 -2.32
CA GLY A 282 -22.02 3.10 -3.21
C GLY A 282 -20.92 3.11 -4.28
N LEU A 283 -20.08 4.15 -4.35
CA LEU A 283 -19.03 4.28 -5.36
C LEU A 283 -17.81 3.43 -5.02
N LYS A 284 -17.08 3.01 -6.03
CA LYS A 284 -15.76 2.36 -5.87
C LYS A 284 -14.73 3.42 -5.50
N ILE A 285 -14.11 3.27 -4.33
CA ILE A 285 -13.16 4.24 -3.78
C ILE A 285 -11.71 3.81 -4.03
N LYS A 286 -11.46 2.50 -4.02
CA LYS A 286 -10.11 1.97 -4.16
C LYS A 286 -10.13 0.61 -4.84
N GLU A 287 -9.05 0.30 -5.49
CA GLU A 287 -8.74 -1.01 -6.05
C GLU A 287 -7.28 -1.34 -5.73
N VAL A 288 -7.03 -2.59 -5.35
CA VAL A 288 -5.68 -3.13 -5.12
C VAL A 288 -5.51 -4.32 -6.02
N GLU A 289 -4.48 -4.27 -6.85
CA GLU A 289 -4.19 -5.35 -7.79
C GLU A 289 -2.73 -5.79 -7.68
N THR A 290 -2.52 -7.11 -7.59
CA THR A 290 -1.19 -7.71 -7.63
C THR A 290 -0.94 -8.26 -9.02
N THR A 291 0.12 -7.79 -9.65
CA THR A 291 0.56 -8.26 -10.98
C THR A 291 1.97 -8.83 -10.89
N GLU A 292 2.33 -9.71 -11.80
CA GLU A 292 3.69 -10.24 -11.91
C GLU A 292 4.39 -9.59 -13.12
N ILE A 293 5.54 -8.97 -12.87
CA ILE A 293 6.39 -8.41 -13.91
C ILE A 293 7.79 -9.00 -13.73
N GLU A 294 8.30 -9.70 -14.74
CA GLU A 294 9.63 -10.34 -14.72
C GLU A 294 9.86 -11.25 -13.49
N GLY A 295 8.82 -11.98 -13.05
CA GLY A 295 8.88 -12.87 -11.89
C GLY A 295 8.76 -12.18 -10.53
N ASN A 296 8.57 -10.85 -10.50
CA ASN A 296 8.34 -10.10 -9.27
C ASN A 296 6.87 -9.73 -9.14
N GLN A 297 6.31 -9.98 -7.95
CA GLN A 297 4.97 -9.51 -7.62
C GLN A 297 5.00 -8.01 -7.35
N ILE A 298 4.19 -7.27 -8.09
CA ILE A 298 4.02 -5.83 -7.96
C ILE A 298 2.59 -5.55 -7.55
N VAL A 299 2.42 -4.84 -6.44
CA VAL A 299 1.12 -4.38 -5.96
C VAL A 299 0.88 -2.97 -6.50
N VAL A 300 -0.25 -2.78 -7.16
CA VAL A 300 -0.73 -1.47 -7.61
C VAL A 300 -1.98 -1.13 -6.82
N GLU A 301 -1.94 -0.01 -6.12
CA GLU A 301 -3.09 0.55 -5.43
C GLU A 301 -3.61 1.74 -6.23
N THR A 302 -4.86 1.69 -6.66
CA THR A 302 -5.54 2.80 -7.34
C THR A 302 -6.66 3.32 -6.45
N THR A 303 -6.56 4.57 -6.02
CA THR A 303 -7.62 5.27 -5.28
C THR A 303 -8.35 6.20 -6.23
N VAL A 304 -9.67 6.17 -6.23
CA VAL A 304 -10.51 7.10 -6.98
C VAL A 304 -10.77 8.32 -6.09
N ASN A 305 -10.27 9.47 -6.49
CA ASN A 305 -10.41 10.71 -5.74
C ASN A 305 -11.67 11.49 -6.13
N ASP A 306 -12.08 11.38 -7.39
CA ASP A 306 -13.24 12.12 -7.90
C ASP A 306 -13.90 11.41 -9.09
N TYR A 307 -15.19 11.70 -9.31
CA TYR A 307 -16.01 11.20 -10.41
C TYR A 307 -16.64 12.38 -11.15
N GLU A 308 -16.82 12.24 -12.47
CA GLU A 308 -17.52 13.20 -13.32
C GLU A 308 -18.68 12.50 -14.03
N GLU A 309 -19.84 13.17 -14.08
CA GLU A 309 -21.00 12.67 -14.81
C GLU A 309 -20.93 13.06 -16.29
N ILE A 310 -20.88 12.06 -17.15
CA ILE A 310 -20.86 12.22 -18.62
C ILE A 310 -22.05 11.47 -19.21
N ASP A 311 -22.98 12.18 -19.79
CA ASP A 311 -24.16 11.62 -20.45
C ASP A 311 -24.91 10.58 -19.58
N GLY A 312 -25.06 10.87 -18.28
CA GLY A 312 -25.76 10.02 -17.31
C GLY A 312 -24.92 8.84 -16.77
N VAL A 313 -23.62 8.84 -16.99
CA VAL A 313 -22.68 7.85 -16.44
C VAL A 313 -21.62 8.54 -15.59
N LEU A 314 -21.42 8.10 -14.35
CA LEU A 314 -20.31 8.54 -13.51
C LEU A 314 -19.03 7.77 -13.88
N ILE A 315 -18.02 8.51 -14.31
CA ILE A 315 -16.70 8.00 -14.66
C ILE A 315 -15.65 8.59 -13.71
N PRO A 316 -14.67 7.83 -13.20
CA PRO A 316 -13.55 8.40 -12.46
C PRO A 316 -12.89 9.55 -13.22
N SER A 317 -12.79 10.73 -12.60
CA SER A 317 -12.17 11.93 -13.18
C SER A 317 -10.80 12.25 -12.58
N GLU A 318 -10.51 11.73 -11.39
CA GLU A 318 -9.19 11.81 -10.76
C GLU A 318 -8.89 10.51 -10.01
N ILE A 319 -7.71 9.94 -10.27
CA ILE A 319 -7.22 8.76 -9.56
C ILE A 319 -5.82 9.00 -9.01
N ASN A 320 -5.48 8.30 -7.93
CA ASN A 320 -4.11 8.23 -7.41
C ASN A 320 -3.62 6.79 -7.47
N GLN A 321 -2.46 6.57 -8.09
CA GLN A 321 -1.82 5.25 -8.16
C GLN A 321 -0.55 5.21 -7.32
N VAL A 322 -0.44 4.20 -6.46
CA VAL A 322 0.74 3.89 -5.65
C VAL A 322 1.25 2.53 -6.05
N THR A 323 2.54 2.44 -6.38
CA THR A 323 3.19 1.17 -6.71
C THR A 323 4.65 1.17 -6.28
N PRO A 324 5.18 0.06 -5.73
CA PRO A 324 6.61 -0.06 -5.41
C PRO A 324 7.53 0.05 -6.64
N ALA A 325 7.02 -0.24 -7.84
CA ALA A 325 7.79 -0.11 -9.09
C ALA A 325 8.15 1.35 -9.41
N LEU A 326 7.36 2.30 -8.90
CA LEU A 326 7.62 3.74 -8.99
C LEU A 326 7.56 4.32 -7.58
N PRO A 327 8.68 4.34 -6.84
CA PRO A 327 8.70 4.78 -5.44
C PRO A 327 8.59 6.31 -5.32
N ILE A 328 7.45 6.83 -5.73
CA ILE A 328 7.09 8.25 -5.61
C ILE A 328 6.30 8.42 -4.31
N PRO A 329 6.79 9.21 -3.35
CA PRO A 329 6.07 9.46 -2.11
C PRO A 329 4.66 9.99 -2.39
N GLY A 330 3.63 9.29 -1.87
CA GLY A 330 2.22 9.63 -2.09
C GLY A 330 1.63 9.15 -3.42
N GLY A 331 2.42 8.51 -4.29
CA GLY A 331 1.94 7.99 -5.58
C GLY A 331 1.85 9.04 -6.69
N ILE A 332 1.15 8.67 -7.75
CA ILE A 332 0.93 9.50 -8.95
C ILE A 332 -0.55 9.84 -9.04
N THR A 333 -0.88 11.11 -8.93
CA THR A 333 -2.25 11.59 -9.18
C THR A 333 -2.44 11.89 -10.67
N ILE A 334 -3.39 11.20 -11.29
CA ILE A 334 -3.78 11.37 -12.69
C ILE A 334 -5.13 12.08 -12.72
N LYS A 335 -5.18 13.24 -13.36
CA LYS A 335 -6.41 13.99 -13.61
C LYS A 335 -6.83 13.80 -15.05
N PHE A 336 -8.06 13.33 -15.26
CA PHE A 336 -8.63 13.17 -16.59
C PHE A 336 -9.27 14.49 -17.00
N SER A 337 -8.64 15.15 -17.96
CA SER A 337 -9.05 16.48 -18.45
C SER A 337 -10.14 16.42 -19.51
N LYS A 338 -10.38 15.24 -20.07
CA LYS A 338 -11.40 15.01 -21.09
C LYS A 338 -11.85 13.56 -21.07
N ILE A 339 -13.14 13.39 -20.88
CA ILE A 339 -13.82 12.09 -20.93
C ILE A 339 -14.93 12.20 -21.98
N LYS A 340 -15.03 11.22 -22.85
CA LYS A 340 -16.10 11.14 -23.85
C LYS A 340 -16.61 9.71 -23.95
N LEU A 341 -17.92 9.59 -24.03
CA LEU A 341 -18.62 8.35 -24.33
C LEU A 341 -18.99 8.30 -25.84
N ASP A 342 -19.21 7.10 -26.32
CA ASP A 342 -19.80 6.81 -27.62
C ASP A 342 -19.04 7.45 -28.81
N VAL A 343 -17.70 7.56 -28.70
CA VAL A 343 -16.87 8.00 -29.81
C VAL A 343 -16.82 6.89 -30.89
N LYS A 344 -16.84 7.28 -32.15
CA LYS A 344 -16.72 6.31 -33.24
C LYS A 344 -15.36 5.66 -33.22
N THR A 345 -15.33 4.34 -33.20
CA THR A 345 -14.12 3.53 -33.25
C THR A 345 -14.12 2.61 -34.46
N SER A 346 -12.91 2.22 -34.86
CA SER A 346 -12.67 1.25 -35.92
C SER A 346 -11.52 0.33 -35.50
N ASP A 347 -11.40 -0.87 -36.13
CA ASP A 347 -10.31 -1.79 -35.80
C ASP A 347 -8.91 -1.18 -36.02
N SER A 348 -8.80 -0.16 -36.87
CA SER A 348 -7.53 0.53 -37.13
C SER A 348 -7.06 1.40 -35.91
N ASP A 349 -7.96 1.78 -35.04
CA ASP A 349 -7.60 2.57 -33.84
C ASP A 349 -6.89 1.71 -32.79
N PHE A 350 -7.02 0.39 -32.89
CA PHE A 350 -6.46 -0.61 -31.97
C PHE A 350 -5.35 -1.46 -32.63
N ASN A 351 -4.48 -0.84 -33.42
CA ASN A 351 -3.37 -1.49 -34.11
C ASN A 351 -1.99 -0.94 -33.72
#